data_53507071b7dfdc019ef7de79ad5ed32f
#
_entry.id   53507071b7dfdc019ef7de79ad5ed32f
#
_cell.length_a   1.000
_cell.length_b   1.000
_cell.length_c   1.000
_cell.angle_alpha   90.00
_cell.angle_beta   90.00
_cell.angle_gamma   90.00
#
_symmetry.space_group_name_H-M   'P 1'
#
loop_
_entity.id
_entity.type
_entity.pdbx_description
1 polymer ?
#
loop_
_entity_poly.entity_id
_entity_poly.type
_entity_poly.pdbx_seq_one_letter_code
_entity_poly.pdbx_strand_id
1 'polypeptide(L)'
;SRSTPIVQQYLPAFSMKYPSVHFEIYEGLMTNVVKQLISGSAEIGIANIQMVDTDKFDILLTQEEHLYALFRRDVFWTDREHDTITWDDIKQCPLSLSGGSVRMIMQSSLTDMEHLNVSAITTTKTSAIEWASSGRTVALVPMDTKEMVNHRKMSRIKLPEFSGDYKKAFITLKGHALSPVAQQFIDFYKAYV
;
A
#
# COMPACT_ATOMS: atom_id res chain seq x y z
N SER A 1 1.41 -6.09 0.76
CA SER A 1 0.20 -6.15 -0.07
C SER A 1 -0.40 -4.76 -0.23
N ARG A 2 -0.90 -4.41 -1.41
CA ARG A 2 -1.64 -3.15 -1.65
C ARG A 2 -3.10 -3.27 -1.24
N SER A 3 -3.56 -4.47 -0.94
CA SER A 3 -4.92 -4.77 -0.47
C SER A 3 -5.16 -4.37 0.98
N THR A 4 -4.11 -4.13 1.78
CA THR A 4 -4.23 -3.93 3.23
C THR A 4 -5.30 -2.90 3.63
N PRO A 5 -5.36 -1.66 3.06
CA PRO A 5 -6.42 -0.72 3.42
C PRO A 5 -7.79 -1.22 3.02
N ILE A 6 -7.87 -1.91 1.89
CA ILE A 6 -9.14 -2.47 1.38
C ILE A 6 -9.68 -3.49 2.36
N VAL A 7 -8.84 -4.45 2.77
CA VAL A 7 -9.19 -5.51 3.72
C VAL A 7 -9.52 -4.94 5.11
N GLN A 8 -8.77 -3.95 5.57
CA GLN A 8 -8.94 -3.42 6.94
C GLN A 8 -10.06 -2.40 7.09
N GLN A 9 -10.39 -1.65 6.05
CA GLN A 9 -11.32 -0.52 6.13
C GLN A 9 -12.53 -0.68 5.24
N TYR A 10 -12.32 -0.91 3.94
CA TYR A 10 -13.39 -0.82 2.96
C TYR A 10 -14.25 -2.08 2.87
N LEU A 11 -13.66 -3.28 2.94
CA LEU A 11 -14.44 -4.52 2.94
C LEU A 11 -15.30 -4.66 4.20
N PRO A 12 -14.81 -4.39 5.42
CA PRO A 12 -15.67 -4.39 6.61
C PRO A 12 -16.82 -3.38 6.51
N ALA A 13 -16.55 -2.16 6.06
CA ALA A 13 -17.57 -1.13 5.88
C ALA A 13 -18.62 -1.54 4.83
N PHE A 14 -18.20 -2.14 3.71
CA PHE A 14 -19.10 -2.66 2.70
C PHE A 14 -19.94 -3.84 3.24
N SER A 15 -19.32 -4.77 3.98
CA SER A 15 -20.01 -5.90 4.61
C SER A 15 -21.08 -5.47 5.61
N MET A 16 -20.86 -4.39 6.36
CA MET A 16 -21.89 -3.82 7.24
C MET A 16 -23.11 -3.32 6.48
N LYS A 17 -22.91 -2.77 5.28
CA LYS A 17 -24.00 -2.28 4.41
C LYS A 17 -24.69 -3.41 3.63
N TYR A 18 -23.94 -4.47 3.30
CA TYR A 18 -24.40 -5.61 2.50
C TYR A 18 -24.00 -6.93 3.17
N PRO A 19 -24.70 -7.31 4.26
CA PRO A 19 -24.28 -8.42 5.14
C PRO A 19 -24.36 -9.82 4.50
N SER A 20 -25.09 -9.96 3.39
CA SER A 20 -25.15 -11.21 2.63
C SER A 20 -24.01 -11.42 1.62
N VAL A 21 -23.12 -10.42 1.47
CA VAL A 21 -22.00 -10.54 0.56
C VAL A 21 -20.84 -11.28 1.22
N HIS A 22 -20.31 -12.28 0.53
CA HIS A 22 -19.11 -13.00 0.94
C HIS A 22 -17.92 -12.57 0.07
N PHE A 23 -16.73 -12.51 0.67
CA PHE A 23 -15.49 -12.11 0.00
C PHE A 23 -14.51 -13.26 0.01
N GLU A 24 -13.91 -13.52 -1.16
CA GLU A 24 -12.72 -14.33 -1.28
C GLU A 24 -11.53 -13.41 -1.60
N ILE A 25 -10.50 -13.44 -0.75
CA ILE A 25 -9.38 -12.51 -0.82
C ILE A 25 -8.11 -13.30 -1.09
N TYR A 26 -7.51 -13.06 -2.25
CA TYR A 26 -6.26 -13.68 -2.67
C TYR A 26 -5.12 -12.67 -2.57
N GLU A 27 -4.20 -12.89 -1.65
CA GLU A 27 -3.03 -12.05 -1.48
C GLU A 27 -1.77 -12.69 -2.05
N GLY A 28 -0.94 -11.90 -2.70
CA GLY A 28 0.29 -12.43 -3.28
C GLY A 28 1.03 -11.44 -4.18
N LEU A 29 1.95 -11.99 -4.96
CA LEU A 29 2.67 -11.25 -6.00
C LEU A 29 1.74 -10.92 -7.17
N MET A 30 2.14 -9.95 -8.01
CA MET A 30 1.37 -9.56 -9.20
C MET A 30 1.04 -10.74 -10.11
N THR A 31 1.96 -11.69 -10.25
CA THR A 31 1.74 -12.92 -11.01
C THR A 31 0.55 -13.75 -10.51
N ASN A 32 0.35 -13.78 -9.17
CA ASN A 32 -0.80 -14.46 -8.58
C ASN A 32 -2.09 -13.69 -8.83
N VAL A 33 -2.07 -12.36 -8.71
CA VAL A 33 -3.22 -11.51 -9.04
C VAL A 33 -3.67 -11.72 -10.48
N VAL A 34 -2.72 -11.67 -11.44
CA VAL A 34 -2.98 -11.93 -12.85
C VAL A 34 -3.59 -13.31 -13.08
N LYS A 35 -3.04 -14.35 -12.43
CA LYS A 35 -3.55 -15.72 -12.54
C LYS A 35 -5.00 -15.82 -12.08
N GLN A 36 -5.35 -15.20 -10.94
CA GLN A 36 -6.72 -15.24 -10.41
C GLN A 36 -7.72 -14.49 -11.31
N LEU A 37 -7.31 -13.35 -11.90
CA LEU A 37 -8.15 -12.62 -12.85
C LEU A 37 -8.38 -13.42 -14.14
N ILE A 38 -7.33 -14.00 -14.73
CA ILE A 38 -7.42 -14.78 -15.97
C ILE A 38 -8.26 -16.05 -15.78
N SER A 39 -8.15 -16.72 -14.63
CA SER A 39 -8.96 -17.92 -14.32
C SER A 39 -10.42 -17.60 -13.96
N GLY A 40 -10.77 -16.32 -13.78
CA GLY A 40 -12.09 -15.91 -13.29
C GLY A 40 -12.34 -16.22 -11.82
N SER A 41 -11.29 -16.62 -11.07
CA SER A 41 -11.39 -16.82 -9.61
C SER A 41 -11.47 -15.51 -8.84
N ALA A 42 -11.05 -14.42 -9.45
CA ALA A 42 -11.25 -13.06 -8.92
C ALA A 42 -11.76 -12.15 -10.04
N GLU A 43 -12.66 -11.23 -9.69
CA GLU A 43 -13.20 -10.24 -10.63
C GLU A 43 -12.42 -8.93 -10.58
N ILE A 44 -11.88 -8.57 -9.40
CA ILE A 44 -11.15 -7.33 -9.15
C ILE A 44 -9.75 -7.64 -8.65
N GLY A 45 -8.76 -7.08 -9.31
CA GLY A 45 -7.36 -7.11 -8.88
C GLY A 45 -6.89 -5.74 -8.42
N ILE A 46 -5.88 -5.71 -7.55
CA ILE A 46 -5.24 -4.47 -7.10
C ILE A 46 -3.75 -4.55 -7.41
N ALA A 47 -3.29 -3.64 -8.23
CA ALA A 47 -1.93 -3.65 -8.77
C ALA A 47 -1.26 -2.27 -8.68
N ASN A 48 0.05 -2.22 -8.87
CA ASN A 48 0.72 -0.98 -9.24
C ASN A 48 0.36 -0.66 -10.69
N ILE A 49 -0.09 0.56 -10.98
CA ILE A 49 -0.49 0.96 -12.33
C ILE A 49 0.60 0.71 -13.37
N GLN A 50 1.86 0.94 -13.02
CA GLN A 50 3.02 0.72 -13.89
C GLN A 50 3.28 -0.76 -14.25
N MET A 51 2.60 -1.69 -13.56
CA MET A 51 2.71 -3.13 -13.81
C MET A 51 1.47 -3.68 -14.52
N VAL A 52 0.49 -2.84 -14.85
CA VAL A 52 -0.75 -3.26 -15.49
C VAL A 52 -0.53 -3.37 -16.99
N ASP A 53 -0.78 -4.56 -17.52
CA ASP A 53 -0.86 -4.83 -18.96
C ASP A 53 -2.25 -4.40 -19.46
N THR A 54 -2.34 -3.20 -20.04
CA THR A 54 -3.61 -2.63 -20.53
C THR A 54 -4.16 -3.33 -21.77
N ASP A 55 -3.39 -4.22 -22.40
CA ASP A 55 -3.91 -5.07 -23.45
C ASP A 55 -4.78 -6.21 -22.88
N LYS A 56 -4.53 -6.61 -21.64
CA LYS A 56 -5.23 -7.70 -20.95
C LYS A 56 -6.22 -7.24 -19.89
N PHE A 57 -6.02 -6.04 -19.32
CA PHE A 57 -6.81 -5.59 -18.17
C PHE A 57 -7.37 -4.20 -18.40
N ASP A 58 -8.61 -4.01 -17.99
CA ASP A 58 -9.24 -2.70 -17.87
C ASP A 58 -8.97 -2.10 -16.50
N ILE A 59 -8.69 -0.79 -16.45
CA ILE A 59 -8.50 -0.05 -15.21
C ILE A 59 -9.85 0.52 -14.78
N LEU A 60 -10.35 0.06 -13.63
CA LEU A 60 -11.63 0.50 -13.06
C LEU A 60 -11.51 1.85 -12.35
N LEU A 61 -10.42 2.04 -11.63
CA LEU A 61 -10.06 3.29 -10.95
C LEU A 61 -8.59 3.26 -10.53
N THR A 62 -8.06 4.42 -10.22
CA THR A 62 -6.72 4.59 -9.66
C THR A 62 -6.76 5.39 -8.37
N GLN A 63 -5.77 5.17 -7.50
CA GLN A 63 -5.59 5.94 -6.28
C GLN A 63 -4.10 6.25 -6.07
N GLU A 64 -3.81 7.50 -5.75
CA GLU A 64 -2.45 7.94 -5.48
C GLU A 64 -1.89 7.30 -4.22
N GLU A 65 -0.61 6.97 -4.27
CA GLU A 65 0.18 6.51 -3.13
C GLU A 65 1.38 7.44 -2.94
N HIS A 66 1.71 7.68 -1.68
CA HIS A 66 2.90 8.43 -1.29
C HIS A 66 3.77 7.56 -0.41
N LEU A 67 5.06 7.85 -0.36
CA LEU A 67 5.96 7.20 0.60
C LEU A 67 5.76 7.79 1.98
N TYR A 68 5.56 6.92 2.95
CA TYR A 68 5.46 7.28 4.37
C TYR A 68 6.52 6.56 5.19
N ALA A 69 7.06 7.27 6.17
CA ALA A 69 7.85 6.70 7.26
C ALA A 69 6.92 6.40 8.45
N LEU A 70 6.96 5.17 8.95
CA LEU A 70 6.23 4.74 10.14
C LEU A 70 7.20 4.26 11.21
N PHE A 71 7.04 4.73 12.43
CA PHE A 71 7.96 4.44 13.51
C PHE A 71 7.26 4.50 14.88
N ARG A 72 7.87 3.88 15.87
CA ARG A 72 7.45 4.00 17.26
C ARG A 72 7.90 5.34 17.84
N ARG A 73 6.92 6.19 18.17
CA ARG A 73 7.15 7.54 18.72
C ARG A 73 7.85 7.51 20.09
N ASP A 74 7.63 6.48 20.87
CA ASP A 74 8.27 6.31 22.17
C ASP A 74 9.72 5.77 22.09
N VAL A 75 10.26 5.60 20.87
CA VAL A 75 11.64 5.16 20.62
C VAL A 75 12.40 6.13 19.72
N PHE A 76 11.79 6.57 18.61
CA PHE A 76 12.41 7.48 17.66
C PHE A 76 11.89 8.91 17.86
N TRP A 77 12.80 9.87 17.94
CA TRP A 77 12.49 11.32 18.02
C TRP A 77 11.47 11.66 19.11
N THR A 78 11.68 11.12 20.32
CA THR A 78 10.78 11.29 21.47
C THR A 78 10.62 12.75 21.92
N ASP A 79 11.62 13.56 21.66
CA ASP A 79 11.78 14.98 22.04
C ASP A 79 11.57 15.96 20.87
N ARG A 80 11.22 15.47 19.68
CA ARG A 80 11.02 16.27 18.45
C ARG A 80 9.57 16.25 17.99
N GLU A 81 9.11 17.32 17.38
CA GLU A 81 7.83 17.37 16.69
C GLU A 81 7.90 16.66 15.33
N HIS A 82 6.75 16.16 14.82
CA HIS A 82 6.70 15.39 13.58
C HIS A 82 7.14 16.20 12.35
N ASP A 83 6.79 17.47 12.29
CA ASP A 83 7.11 18.38 11.19
C ASP A 83 8.60 18.77 11.12
N THR A 84 9.36 18.49 12.16
CA THR A 84 10.81 18.69 12.19
C THR A 84 11.62 17.48 11.75
N ILE A 85 10.98 16.33 11.50
CA ILE A 85 11.64 15.10 11.09
C ILE A 85 11.68 15.07 9.57
N THR A 86 12.87 15.02 9.01
CA THR A 86 13.14 15.10 7.57
C THR A 86 13.59 13.75 7.00
N TRP A 87 13.69 13.67 5.69
CA TRP A 87 14.32 12.54 5.02
C TRP A 87 15.76 12.30 5.49
N ASP A 88 16.53 13.37 5.74
CA ASP A 88 17.91 13.26 6.22
C ASP A 88 18.03 12.62 7.59
N ASP A 89 17.03 12.80 8.45
CA ASP A 89 16.96 12.10 9.73
C ASP A 89 16.59 10.62 9.55
N ILE A 90 15.60 10.35 8.70
CA ILE A 90 15.05 9.02 8.48
C ILE A 90 16.07 8.09 7.82
N LYS A 91 16.84 8.57 6.83
CA LYS A 91 17.84 7.76 6.12
C LYS A 91 19.00 7.27 7.02
N GLN A 92 19.22 7.91 8.17
CA GLN A 92 20.23 7.48 9.16
C GLN A 92 19.72 6.36 10.08
N CYS A 93 18.43 6.09 10.10
CA CYS A 93 17.84 5.06 10.94
C CYS A 93 17.96 3.67 10.32
N PRO A 94 17.91 2.59 11.12
CA PRO A 94 17.64 1.27 10.60
C PRO A 94 16.26 1.22 9.94
N LEU A 95 16.19 0.74 8.69
CA LEU A 95 14.98 0.78 7.87
C LEU A 95 14.39 -0.63 7.66
N SER A 96 13.08 -0.72 7.68
CA SER A 96 12.33 -1.86 7.14
C SER A 96 11.53 -1.41 5.92
N LEU A 97 11.72 -2.09 4.80
CA LEU A 97 11.17 -1.69 3.51
C LEU A 97 10.17 -2.72 3.00
N SER A 98 9.16 -2.26 2.30
CA SER A 98 8.35 -3.11 1.44
C SER A 98 8.89 -3.11 0.01
N GLY A 99 8.57 -4.12 -0.80
CA GLY A 99 8.94 -4.13 -2.21
C GLY A 99 8.40 -2.91 -3.00
N GLY A 100 7.30 -2.32 -2.54
CA GLY A 100 6.77 -1.06 -3.09
C GLY A 100 7.67 0.13 -2.78
N SER A 101 8.14 0.26 -1.54
CA SER A 101 9.05 1.35 -1.13
C SER A 101 10.42 1.24 -1.80
N VAL A 102 10.97 0.03 -1.92
CA VAL A 102 12.21 -0.18 -2.68
C VAL A 102 12.10 0.41 -4.09
N ARG A 103 10.99 0.11 -4.77
CA ARG A 103 10.75 0.64 -6.13
C ARG A 103 10.65 2.16 -6.15
N MET A 104 9.91 2.75 -5.22
CA MET A 104 9.77 4.21 -5.12
C MET A 104 11.11 4.89 -4.86
N ILE A 105 11.93 4.34 -3.97
CA ILE A 105 13.27 4.84 -3.68
C ILE A 105 14.16 4.76 -4.92
N MET A 106 14.21 3.63 -5.59
CA MET A 106 15.03 3.44 -6.81
C MET A 106 14.60 4.34 -7.96
N GLN A 107 13.35 4.73 -8.04
CA GLN A 107 12.83 5.64 -9.08
C GLN A 107 13.03 7.12 -8.74
N SER A 108 13.28 7.46 -7.48
CA SER A 108 13.35 8.86 -7.03
C SER A 108 14.66 9.58 -7.36
N SER A 109 15.72 8.88 -7.68
CA SER A 109 17.10 9.42 -7.84
C SER A 109 17.61 10.24 -6.63
N LEU A 110 16.93 10.21 -5.50
CA LEU A 110 17.31 10.95 -4.28
C LEU A 110 18.42 10.24 -3.49
N THR A 111 18.47 8.92 -3.59
CA THR A 111 19.45 8.10 -2.88
C THR A 111 19.55 6.72 -3.52
N ASP A 112 20.71 6.12 -3.40
CA ASP A 112 20.93 4.73 -3.75
C ASP A 112 20.62 3.84 -2.55
N MET A 113 20.10 2.64 -2.82
CA MET A 113 19.80 1.66 -1.78
C MET A 113 21.02 1.29 -0.92
N GLU A 114 22.21 1.34 -1.51
CA GLU A 114 23.50 1.03 -0.83
C GLU A 114 23.85 2.03 0.28
N HIS A 115 23.32 3.25 0.21
CA HIS A 115 23.55 4.28 1.23
C HIS A 115 22.54 4.24 2.39
N LEU A 116 21.61 3.29 2.37
CA LEU A 116 20.58 3.14 3.39
C LEU A 116 20.90 1.99 4.35
N ASN A 117 20.68 2.21 5.65
CA ASN A 117 20.80 1.16 6.66
C ASN A 117 19.55 0.26 6.64
N VAL A 118 19.46 -0.63 5.64
CA VAL A 118 18.31 -1.52 5.46
C VAL A 118 18.45 -2.77 6.33
N SER A 119 17.60 -2.88 7.35
CA SER A 119 17.54 -4.05 8.25
C SER A 119 16.65 -5.16 7.70
N ALA A 120 15.61 -4.83 6.94
CA ALA A 120 14.71 -5.81 6.36
C ALA A 120 14.06 -5.31 5.06
N ILE A 121 13.91 -6.21 4.08
CA ILE A 121 13.07 -6.03 2.91
C ILE A 121 12.00 -7.10 2.95
N THR A 122 10.73 -6.70 2.90
CA THR A 122 9.58 -7.59 3.01
C THR A 122 8.72 -7.54 1.74
N THR A 123 8.00 -8.61 1.48
CA THR A 123 7.07 -8.67 0.34
C THR A 123 5.80 -7.84 0.56
N THR A 124 5.41 -7.62 1.81
CA THR A 124 4.21 -6.86 2.17
C THR A 124 4.55 -5.64 3.01
N LYS A 125 3.76 -4.57 2.89
CA LYS A 125 3.92 -3.40 3.76
C LYS A 125 3.57 -3.72 5.21
N THR A 126 2.64 -4.63 5.45
CA THR A 126 2.26 -5.06 6.80
C THR A 126 3.47 -5.63 7.54
N SER A 127 4.23 -6.52 6.90
CA SER A 127 5.45 -7.07 7.51
C SER A 127 6.51 -6.00 7.80
N ALA A 128 6.68 -5.00 6.92
CA ALA A 128 7.60 -3.89 7.19
C ALA A 128 7.15 -3.06 8.40
N ILE A 129 5.83 -2.80 8.52
CA ILE A 129 5.24 -2.08 9.66
C ILE A 129 5.40 -2.87 10.95
N GLU A 130 5.19 -4.20 10.93
CA GLU A 130 5.41 -5.05 12.10
C GLU A 130 6.86 -5.01 12.59
N TRP A 131 7.84 -4.98 11.69
CA TRP A 131 9.23 -4.75 12.06
C TRP A 131 9.41 -3.42 12.79
N ALA A 132 8.84 -2.34 12.28
CA ALA A 132 8.92 -1.03 12.92
C ALA A 132 8.15 -0.97 14.25
N SER A 133 7.07 -1.73 14.40
CA SER A 133 6.30 -1.81 15.66
C SER A 133 7.10 -2.35 16.82
N SER A 134 8.17 -3.12 16.55
CA SER A 134 9.13 -3.58 17.56
C SER A 134 9.98 -2.43 18.12
N GLY A 135 10.00 -1.25 17.51
CA GLY A 135 10.85 -0.12 17.85
C GLY A 135 12.30 -0.24 17.36
N ARG A 136 12.61 -1.19 16.51
CA ARG A 136 13.98 -1.40 15.99
C ARG A 136 14.26 -0.72 14.67
N THR A 137 13.22 -0.40 13.89
CA THR A 137 13.35 0.21 12.58
C THR A 137 12.31 1.29 12.36
N VAL A 138 12.57 2.12 11.35
CA VAL A 138 11.58 2.97 10.71
C VAL A 138 11.10 2.24 9.45
N ALA A 139 9.80 2.00 9.30
CA ALA A 139 9.26 1.38 8.11
C ALA A 139 9.02 2.43 7.03
N LEU A 140 9.50 2.17 5.81
CA LEU A 140 9.12 2.96 4.64
C LEU A 140 8.13 2.16 3.81
N VAL A 141 6.93 2.70 3.63
CA VAL A 141 5.85 2.01 2.91
C VAL A 141 5.01 2.97 2.06
N PRO A 142 4.58 2.53 0.86
CA PRO A 142 3.61 3.29 0.09
C PRO A 142 2.23 3.20 0.74
N MET A 143 1.59 4.35 0.91
CA MET A 143 0.25 4.47 1.49
C MET A 143 -0.53 5.57 0.77
N ASP A 144 -1.86 5.45 0.76
CA ASP A 144 -2.71 6.59 0.46
C ASP A 144 -2.93 7.47 1.71
N THR A 145 -3.40 8.67 1.50
CA THR A 145 -3.57 9.68 2.58
C THR A 145 -4.61 9.28 3.61
N LYS A 146 -5.61 8.47 3.24
CA LYS A 146 -6.71 8.03 4.10
C LYS A 146 -6.44 6.70 4.80
N GLU A 147 -5.35 6.01 4.45
CA GLU A 147 -5.01 4.72 5.06
C GLU A 147 -4.70 4.88 6.55
N MET A 148 -5.40 4.14 7.39
CA MET A 148 -5.17 4.16 8.84
C MET A 148 -4.08 3.17 9.26
N VAL A 149 -3.31 3.55 10.27
CA VAL A 149 -2.31 2.71 10.93
C VAL A 149 -2.88 2.23 12.25
N ASN A 150 -3.26 0.96 12.32
CA ASN A 150 -3.89 0.35 13.51
C ASN A 150 -2.85 -0.09 14.56
N HIS A 151 -1.79 0.66 14.76
CA HIS A 151 -0.80 0.37 15.78
C HIS A 151 -0.74 1.50 16.80
N ARG A 152 -1.18 1.23 18.03
CA ARG A 152 -0.99 2.15 19.15
C ARG A 152 0.50 2.47 19.29
N LYS A 153 0.90 3.71 19.45
CA LYS A 153 2.27 4.19 19.55
C LYS A 153 3.03 4.33 18.22
N MET A 154 2.46 3.95 17.08
CA MET A 154 3.06 4.24 15.80
C MET A 154 2.68 5.64 15.33
N SER A 155 3.68 6.37 14.85
CA SER A 155 3.51 7.63 14.14
C SER A 155 3.80 7.43 12.67
N ARG A 156 3.24 8.30 11.83
CA ARG A 156 3.54 8.32 10.40
C ARG A 156 3.88 9.73 9.92
N ILE A 157 4.83 9.82 9.02
CA ILE A 157 5.24 11.05 8.35
C ILE A 157 5.23 10.80 6.86
N LYS A 158 4.61 11.70 6.10
CA LYS A 158 4.68 11.69 4.64
C LYS A 158 6.06 12.20 4.21
N LEU A 159 6.65 11.58 3.20
CA LEU A 159 7.92 11.96 2.61
C LEU A 159 7.67 12.62 1.25
N PRO A 160 7.50 13.95 1.22
CA PRO A 160 7.16 14.68 -0.01
C PRO A 160 8.29 14.66 -1.03
N GLU A 161 9.53 14.41 -0.61
CA GLU A 161 10.70 14.30 -1.47
C GLU A 161 10.55 13.13 -2.47
N PHE A 162 9.82 12.10 -2.10
CA PHE A 162 9.49 10.96 -2.97
C PHE A 162 8.18 11.20 -3.73
N SER A 163 8.02 12.41 -4.27
CA SER A 163 6.91 12.75 -5.14
C SER A 163 7.09 12.09 -6.52
N GLY A 164 6.06 11.41 -6.98
CA GLY A 164 6.07 10.75 -8.29
C GLY A 164 4.67 10.23 -8.64
N ASP A 165 4.50 9.75 -9.85
CA ASP A 165 3.22 9.19 -10.32
C ASP A 165 3.02 7.75 -9.81
N TYR A 166 3.00 7.61 -8.47
CA TYR A 166 2.78 6.32 -7.83
C TYR A 166 1.28 6.13 -7.58
N LYS A 167 0.70 5.16 -8.29
CA LYS A 167 -0.72 4.83 -8.17
C LYS A 167 -0.92 3.34 -8.01
N LYS A 168 -1.85 2.96 -7.14
CA LYS A 168 -2.48 1.65 -7.24
C LYS A 168 -3.64 1.74 -8.21
N ALA A 169 -3.86 0.68 -8.97
CA ALA A 169 -4.97 0.52 -9.89
C ALA A 169 -5.85 -0.65 -9.43
N PHE A 170 -7.16 -0.46 -9.52
CA PHE A 170 -8.13 -1.54 -9.50
C PHE A 170 -8.35 -1.98 -10.94
N ILE A 171 -8.17 -3.25 -11.20
CA ILE A 171 -8.20 -3.81 -12.55
C ILE A 171 -9.16 -4.99 -12.64
N THR A 172 -9.70 -5.20 -13.81
CA THR A 172 -10.47 -6.40 -14.17
C THR A 172 -9.97 -6.98 -15.48
N LEU A 173 -10.29 -8.24 -15.77
CA LEU A 173 -9.95 -8.85 -17.04
C LEU A 173 -10.71 -8.14 -18.18
N LYS A 174 -9.99 -7.76 -19.22
CA LYS A 174 -10.55 -7.00 -20.36
C LYS A 174 -11.67 -7.77 -21.04
N GLY A 175 -12.75 -7.05 -21.32
CA GLY A 175 -13.94 -7.63 -21.94
C GLY A 175 -14.82 -8.47 -21.01
N HIS A 176 -14.52 -8.55 -19.72
CA HIS A 176 -15.35 -9.22 -18.72
C HIS A 176 -16.13 -8.18 -17.92
N ALA A 177 -17.46 -8.31 -17.96
CA ALA A 177 -18.32 -7.47 -17.11
C ALA A 177 -18.17 -7.91 -15.65
N LEU A 178 -18.10 -6.94 -14.74
CA LEU A 178 -18.18 -7.20 -13.30
C LEU A 178 -19.58 -7.73 -12.94
N SER A 179 -19.64 -8.62 -11.96
CA SER A 179 -20.93 -8.96 -11.34
C SER A 179 -21.57 -7.70 -10.72
N PRO A 180 -22.90 -7.66 -10.54
CA PRO A 180 -23.56 -6.53 -9.90
C PRO A 180 -22.99 -6.19 -8.53
N VAL A 181 -22.56 -7.19 -7.75
CA VAL A 181 -21.93 -6.99 -6.43
C VAL A 181 -20.55 -6.40 -6.55
N ALA A 182 -19.73 -6.87 -7.48
CA ALA A 182 -18.40 -6.32 -7.73
C ALA A 182 -18.46 -4.86 -8.21
N GLN A 183 -19.41 -4.55 -9.12
CA GLN A 183 -19.66 -3.17 -9.55
C GLN A 183 -20.10 -2.29 -8.39
N GLN A 184 -21.02 -2.79 -7.56
CA GLN A 184 -21.49 -2.06 -6.38
C GLN A 184 -20.37 -1.78 -5.37
N PHE A 185 -19.42 -2.71 -5.21
CA PHE A 185 -18.24 -2.48 -4.39
C PHE A 185 -17.33 -1.37 -4.97
N ILE A 186 -17.10 -1.36 -6.28
CA ILE A 186 -16.31 -0.31 -6.94
C ILE A 186 -16.99 1.06 -6.74
N ASP A 187 -18.30 1.16 -6.90
CA ASP A 187 -19.04 2.40 -6.72
C ASP A 187 -19.03 2.87 -5.26
N PHE A 188 -19.17 1.92 -4.32
CA PHE A 188 -19.02 2.18 -2.90
C PHE A 188 -17.62 2.72 -2.58
N TYR A 189 -16.57 2.07 -3.10
CA TYR A 189 -15.19 2.50 -2.88
C TYR A 189 -14.94 3.91 -3.42
N LYS A 190 -15.43 4.23 -4.64
CA LYS A 190 -15.33 5.56 -5.24
C LYS A 190 -15.97 6.65 -4.37
N ALA A 191 -17.04 6.34 -3.68
CA ALA A 191 -17.73 7.29 -2.80
C ALA A 191 -16.95 7.60 -1.51
N TYR A 192 -15.99 6.73 -1.11
CA TYR A 192 -15.15 6.90 0.08
C TYR A 192 -13.78 7.52 -0.21
N VAL A 193 -13.34 7.48 -1.45
CA VAL A 193 -12.05 7.98 -1.92
C VAL A 193 -12.22 9.34 -2.60
#